data_ae8c874aa58932c3401bbcb099f18b71
#
_entry.id   ae8c874aa58932c3401bbcb099f18b71
#
_cell.length_a   1.000
_cell.length_b   1.000
_cell.length_c   1.000
_cell.angle_alpha   90.00
_cell.angle_beta   90.00
_cell.angle_gamma   90.00
#
_symmetry.space_group_name_H-M   'P 1'
#
loop_
_entity.id
_entity.type
_entity.pdbx_description
1 polymer ?
#
loop_
_entity_poly.entity_id
_entity_poly.type
_entity_poly.pdbx_seq_one_letter_code
_entity_poly.pdbx_strand_id
1 'polypeptide(L)'
;MFPFSVCHARQTFPIQKCTKNKRYNDKMKKTVTERNIKVENASILIVDDEKAIVDMIKRVLEKEGYRNILDAASAEEAIPVVKANKVDLIVLDVMMGGISGFEACTLIREYSDAPIFFLTARSSDADKLSGFAVGADDYITKPFNPLELAARIRAHLKRTYQSKETSSNQTYTYDYFTFSPQNAELIVGGEAVACSAQLLQLLQYFCEHPNVVLSKDQIYEKVWGYPSYGDNNTVMVHIRKLREKIERDPSNPEYIVTVRGLGYRFIPNPEGKRS
;
A
#
# COMPACT_ATOMS: atom_id res chain seq x y z
N MET A 1 13.74 -76.31 -21.84
CA MET A 1 14.48 -75.30 -22.64
C MET A 1 13.45 -74.40 -23.30
N PHE A 2 13.21 -73.26 -22.68
CA PHE A 2 12.19 -72.30 -23.16
C PHE A 2 12.86 -71.16 -23.93
N PRO A 3 12.23 -70.55 -24.89
CA PRO A 3 12.41 -69.11 -25.12
C PRO A 3 11.13 -68.34 -24.98
N PHE A 4 11.14 -67.36 -24.15
CA PHE A 4 10.18 -66.33 -24.05
C PHE A 4 10.24 -65.38 -25.28
N SER A 5 9.11 -65.12 -25.89
CA SER A 5 8.93 -64.07 -26.87
C SER A 5 8.00 -63.02 -26.26
N VAL A 6 8.57 -61.87 -25.93
CA VAL A 6 7.82 -60.72 -25.38
C VAL A 6 7.51 -59.78 -26.52
N CYS A 7 6.24 -59.71 -26.87
CA CYS A 7 5.72 -58.78 -27.87
C CYS A 7 5.45 -57.40 -27.18
N HIS A 8 6.27 -56.38 -27.51
CA HIS A 8 6.06 -55.00 -27.07
C HIS A 8 5.15 -54.28 -28.01
N ALA A 9 3.86 -54.20 -27.67
CA ALA A 9 2.94 -53.28 -28.34
C ALA A 9 3.18 -51.87 -27.80
N ARG A 10 3.77 -50.99 -28.57
CA ARG A 10 3.85 -49.54 -28.32
C ARG A 10 2.49 -48.92 -28.62
N GLN A 11 1.71 -48.61 -27.58
CA GLN A 11 0.55 -47.74 -27.69
C GLN A 11 1.04 -46.29 -27.75
N THR A 12 0.95 -45.69 -28.95
CA THR A 12 1.10 -44.24 -29.14
C THR A 12 -0.19 -43.55 -28.80
N PHE A 13 -0.24 -42.85 -27.65
CA PHE A 13 -1.34 -41.94 -27.34
C PHE A 13 -1.19 -40.66 -28.17
N PRO A 14 -2.25 -40.19 -28.83
CA PRO A 14 -2.22 -38.92 -29.54
C PRO A 14 -2.14 -37.77 -28.53
N ILE A 15 -1.09 -36.94 -28.61
CA ILE A 15 -0.97 -35.68 -27.87
C ILE A 15 -2.03 -34.73 -28.40
N GLN A 16 -3.19 -34.67 -27.77
CA GLN A 16 -4.16 -33.61 -28.02
C GLN A 16 -3.52 -32.27 -27.62
N LYS A 17 -3.11 -31.49 -28.61
CA LYS A 17 -2.62 -30.11 -28.42
C LYS A 17 -3.71 -29.30 -27.73
N CYS A 18 -3.44 -28.91 -26.46
CA CYS A 18 -4.32 -28.12 -25.61
C CYS A 18 -4.47 -26.70 -26.19
N THR A 19 -5.45 -26.51 -27.08
CA THR A 19 -5.80 -25.19 -27.64
C THR A 19 -6.39 -24.21 -26.62
N LYS A 20 -6.73 -24.69 -25.42
CA LYS A 20 -7.22 -23.85 -24.30
C LYS A 20 -6.16 -22.89 -23.74
N ASN A 21 -4.87 -23.25 -23.84
CA ASN A 21 -3.78 -22.47 -23.23
C ASN A 21 -3.49 -21.16 -24.00
N LYS A 22 -3.73 -21.12 -25.29
CA LYS A 22 -3.44 -19.93 -26.11
C LYS A 22 -4.44 -18.80 -25.83
N ARG A 23 -5.75 -19.11 -25.77
CA ARG A 23 -6.80 -18.13 -25.42
C ARG A 23 -6.69 -17.60 -24.01
N TYR A 24 -6.27 -18.44 -23.05
CA TYR A 24 -6.03 -18.02 -21.67
C TYR A 24 -4.83 -17.06 -21.58
N ASN A 25 -3.72 -17.39 -22.24
CA ASN A 25 -2.54 -16.54 -22.30
C ASN A 25 -2.78 -15.22 -23.03
N ASP A 26 -3.57 -15.20 -24.09
CA ASP A 26 -3.92 -13.98 -24.82
C ASP A 26 -4.85 -13.09 -24.00
N LYS A 27 -5.80 -13.68 -23.26
CA LYS A 27 -6.68 -12.95 -22.35
C LYS A 27 -5.89 -12.34 -21.18
N MET A 28 -4.94 -13.09 -20.60
CA MET A 28 -4.05 -12.61 -19.55
C MET A 28 -3.13 -11.49 -20.04
N LYS A 29 -2.53 -11.62 -21.24
CA LYS A 29 -1.70 -10.56 -21.83
C LYS A 29 -2.50 -9.29 -22.10
N LYS A 30 -3.72 -9.41 -22.65
CA LYS A 30 -4.60 -8.27 -22.90
C LYS A 30 -4.98 -7.54 -21.61
N THR A 31 -5.34 -8.28 -20.56
CA THR A 31 -5.68 -7.73 -19.25
C THR A 31 -4.48 -7.03 -18.59
N VAL A 32 -3.26 -7.58 -18.71
CA VAL A 32 -2.04 -6.96 -18.19
C VAL A 32 -1.70 -5.67 -18.94
N THR A 33 -1.87 -5.66 -20.27
CA THR A 33 -1.62 -4.47 -21.10
C THR A 33 -2.63 -3.36 -20.79
N GLU A 34 -3.93 -3.68 -20.69
CA GLU A 34 -4.98 -2.72 -20.34
C GLU A 34 -4.78 -2.12 -18.93
N ARG A 35 -4.28 -2.92 -17.97
CA ARG A 35 -3.95 -2.47 -16.60
C ARG A 35 -2.74 -1.53 -16.58
N ASN A 36 -1.70 -1.83 -17.35
CA ASN A 36 -0.53 -0.94 -17.46
C ASN A 36 -0.93 0.42 -18.06
N ILE A 37 -1.76 0.45 -19.09
CA ILE A 37 -2.28 1.69 -19.68
C ILE A 37 -3.05 2.54 -18.65
N LYS A 38 -3.82 1.92 -17.73
CA LYS A 38 -4.51 2.66 -16.66
C LYS A 38 -3.54 3.30 -15.66
N VAL A 39 -2.49 2.60 -15.28
CA VAL A 39 -1.47 3.11 -14.34
C VAL A 39 -0.66 4.25 -14.96
N GLU A 40 -0.33 4.17 -16.24
CA GLU A 40 0.40 5.21 -16.99
C GLU A 40 -0.41 6.50 -17.16
N ASN A 41 -1.75 6.42 -17.10
CA ASN A 41 -2.65 7.57 -17.16
C ASN A 41 -2.98 8.17 -15.78
N ALA A 42 -2.41 7.63 -14.70
CA ALA A 42 -2.60 8.18 -13.37
C ALA A 42 -2.10 9.62 -13.28
N SER A 43 -2.85 10.47 -12.59
CA SER A 43 -2.49 11.85 -12.33
C SER A 43 -1.69 11.93 -11.04
N ILE A 44 -0.42 12.35 -11.13
CA ILE A 44 0.50 12.46 -10.01
C ILE A 44 0.80 13.93 -9.77
N LEU A 45 0.58 14.41 -8.53
CA LEU A 45 0.97 15.76 -8.11
C LEU A 45 2.26 15.69 -7.30
N ILE A 46 3.23 16.54 -7.66
CA ILE A 46 4.49 16.71 -6.94
C ILE A 46 4.47 18.10 -6.29
N VAL A 47 4.67 18.16 -4.98
CA VAL A 47 4.67 19.39 -4.21
C VAL A 47 6.01 19.50 -3.47
N ASP A 48 6.89 20.39 -3.95
CA ASP A 48 8.22 20.61 -3.38
C ASP A 48 8.69 22.00 -3.85
N ASP A 49 9.24 22.83 -2.97
CA ASP A 49 9.73 24.19 -3.29
C ASP A 49 11.09 24.15 -4.02
N GLU A 50 11.79 23.02 -3.98
CA GLU A 50 13.02 22.80 -4.74
C GLU A 50 12.73 22.33 -6.18
N LYS A 51 12.70 23.26 -7.12
CA LYS A 51 12.45 22.94 -8.55
C LYS A 51 13.35 21.84 -9.12
N ALA A 52 14.59 21.74 -8.65
CA ALA A 52 15.51 20.70 -9.09
C ALA A 52 15.03 19.28 -8.71
N ILE A 53 14.42 19.14 -7.54
CA ILE A 53 13.82 17.87 -7.06
C ILE A 53 12.59 17.56 -7.91
N VAL A 54 11.70 18.53 -8.10
CA VAL A 54 10.51 18.38 -8.95
C VAL A 54 10.89 17.91 -10.35
N ASP A 55 11.84 18.60 -11.01
CA ASP A 55 12.28 18.27 -12.37
C ASP A 55 12.94 16.89 -12.44
N MET A 56 13.68 16.49 -11.42
CA MET A 56 14.29 15.17 -11.32
C MET A 56 13.21 14.06 -11.21
N ILE A 57 12.22 14.24 -10.33
CA ILE A 57 11.11 13.28 -10.16
C ILE A 57 10.30 13.20 -11.45
N LYS A 58 9.93 14.34 -12.07
CA LYS A 58 9.21 14.38 -13.33
C LYS A 58 9.90 13.56 -14.41
N ARG A 59 11.20 13.80 -14.65
CA ARG A 59 11.98 13.06 -15.66
C ARG A 59 11.97 11.55 -15.46
N VAL A 60 12.02 11.11 -14.21
CA VAL A 60 11.99 9.68 -13.91
C VAL A 60 10.60 9.11 -14.15
N LEU A 61 9.55 9.78 -13.70
CA LEU A 61 8.17 9.35 -13.90
C LEU A 61 7.78 9.34 -15.39
N GLU A 62 8.21 10.33 -16.18
CA GLU A 62 8.03 10.37 -17.63
C GLU A 62 8.69 9.17 -18.32
N LYS A 63 9.93 8.81 -17.91
CA LYS A 63 10.62 7.60 -18.41
C LYS A 63 9.90 6.31 -18.04
N GLU A 64 9.21 6.26 -16.89
CA GLU A 64 8.38 5.15 -16.47
C GLU A 64 7.01 5.13 -17.17
N GLY A 65 6.71 6.10 -18.04
CA GLY A 65 5.52 6.15 -18.89
C GLY A 65 4.36 7.00 -18.34
N TYR A 66 4.52 7.68 -17.21
CA TYR A 66 3.48 8.57 -16.68
C TYR A 66 3.37 9.84 -17.52
N ARG A 67 2.15 10.26 -17.84
CA ARG A 67 1.87 11.39 -18.74
C ARG A 67 1.22 12.58 -18.03
N ASN A 68 0.51 12.32 -16.94
CA ASN A 68 -0.24 13.34 -16.21
C ASN A 68 0.51 13.69 -14.92
N ILE A 69 1.57 14.47 -15.01
CA ILE A 69 2.38 14.89 -13.88
C ILE A 69 2.15 16.38 -13.64
N LEU A 70 1.54 16.70 -12.52
CA LEU A 70 1.29 18.06 -12.06
C LEU A 70 2.35 18.43 -11.02
N ASP A 71 2.60 19.72 -10.84
CA ASP A 71 3.49 20.22 -9.81
C ASP A 71 2.94 21.49 -9.14
N ALA A 72 3.42 21.73 -7.94
CA ALA A 72 3.19 22.92 -7.16
C ALA A 72 4.44 23.21 -6.32
N ALA A 73 4.79 24.47 -6.17
CA ALA A 73 5.95 24.89 -5.40
C ALA A 73 5.63 25.14 -3.92
N SER A 74 4.36 25.08 -3.54
CA SER A 74 3.92 25.29 -2.15
C SER A 74 2.57 24.62 -1.89
N ALA A 75 2.19 24.56 -0.60
CA ALA A 75 0.87 24.08 -0.20
C ALA A 75 -0.26 24.94 -0.79
N GLU A 76 -0.07 26.25 -0.84
CA GLU A 76 -1.03 27.21 -1.36
C GLU A 76 -1.30 27.00 -2.85
N GLU A 77 -0.31 26.58 -3.61
CA GLU A 77 -0.45 26.22 -5.03
C GLU A 77 -1.06 24.82 -5.18
N ALA A 78 -0.71 23.88 -4.31
CA ALA A 78 -1.19 22.51 -4.37
C ALA A 78 -2.70 22.38 -4.14
N ILE A 79 -3.27 23.12 -3.19
CA ILE A 79 -4.71 23.06 -2.84
C ILE A 79 -5.62 23.37 -4.04
N PRO A 80 -5.44 24.46 -4.80
CA PRO A 80 -6.21 24.72 -6.03
C PRO A 80 -6.07 23.60 -7.07
N VAL A 81 -4.86 23.04 -7.23
CA VAL A 81 -4.62 21.93 -8.17
C VAL A 81 -5.44 20.70 -7.79
N VAL A 82 -5.44 20.31 -6.50
CA VAL A 82 -6.22 19.18 -5.99
C VAL A 82 -7.73 19.41 -6.13
N LYS A 83 -8.20 20.65 -5.94
CA LYS A 83 -9.62 21.00 -6.13
C LYS A 83 -10.07 20.92 -7.59
N ALA A 84 -9.20 21.31 -8.50
CA ALA A 84 -9.53 21.40 -9.93
C ALA A 84 -9.31 20.07 -10.69
N ASN A 85 -8.49 19.16 -10.15
CA ASN A 85 -8.09 17.93 -10.83
C ASN A 85 -8.35 16.71 -9.96
N LYS A 86 -8.71 15.60 -10.61
CA LYS A 86 -8.65 14.30 -9.95
C LYS A 86 -7.19 13.84 -9.91
N VAL A 87 -6.59 13.88 -8.73
CA VAL A 87 -5.24 13.40 -8.46
C VAL A 87 -5.31 11.98 -7.93
N ASP A 88 -4.48 11.07 -8.48
CA ASP A 88 -4.43 9.66 -8.08
C ASP A 88 -3.32 9.36 -7.07
N LEU A 89 -2.30 10.24 -6.94
CA LEU A 89 -1.24 10.17 -5.94
C LEU A 89 -0.56 11.54 -5.79
N ILE A 90 -0.17 11.87 -4.56
CA ILE A 90 0.52 13.11 -4.22
C ILE A 90 1.89 12.78 -3.62
N VAL A 91 2.96 13.36 -4.14
CA VAL A 91 4.28 13.40 -3.53
C VAL A 91 4.43 14.77 -2.89
N LEU A 92 4.67 14.83 -1.58
CA LEU A 92 4.61 16.08 -0.81
C LEU A 92 5.86 16.24 0.06
N ASP A 93 6.62 17.28 -0.17
CA ASP A 93 7.71 17.62 0.73
C ASP A 93 7.18 18.11 2.08
N VAL A 94 7.84 17.66 3.14
CA VAL A 94 7.53 18.07 4.51
C VAL A 94 8.09 19.45 4.83
N MET A 95 9.28 19.76 4.31
CA MET A 95 10.06 20.94 4.64
C MET A 95 9.98 21.99 3.52
N MET A 96 8.83 22.62 3.39
CA MET A 96 8.64 23.74 2.46
C MET A 96 8.58 25.07 3.20
N GLY A 97 8.92 26.16 2.51
CA GLY A 97 8.70 27.51 3.02
C GLY A 97 7.20 27.80 3.20
N GLY A 98 6.82 28.42 4.30
CA GLY A 98 5.40 28.75 4.60
C GLY A 98 4.68 27.63 5.34
N ILE A 99 3.58 27.13 4.79
CA ILE A 99 2.79 26.02 5.36
C ILE A 99 3.60 24.72 5.21
N SER A 100 3.82 24.02 6.33
CA SER A 100 4.52 22.73 6.32
C SER A 100 3.76 21.66 5.54
N GLY A 101 4.48 20.66 4.99
CA GLY A 101 3.84 19.54 4.31
C GLY A 101 2.82 18.78 5.18
N PHE A 102 2.97 18.78 6.49
CA PHE A 102 2.00 18.18 7.41
C PHE A 102 0.70 18.96 7.47
N GLU A 103 0.78 20.27 7.58
CA GLU A 103 -0.39 21.16 7.54
C GLU A 103 -1.05 21.10 6.15
N ALA A 104 -0.25 21.12 5.10
CA ALA A 104 -0.71 20.94 3.72
C ALA A 104 -1.48 19.62 3.55
N CYS A 105 -1.00 18.51 4.12
CA CYS A 105 -1.68 17.23 4.08
C CYS A 105 -3.07 17.32 4.72
N THR A 106 -3.21 17.96 5.88
CA THR A 106 -4.50 18.14 6.55
C THR A 106 -5.48 18.90 5.66
N LEU A 107 -5.03 20.00 5.05
CA LEU A 107 -5.84 20.82 4.14
C LEU A 107 -6.20 20.05 2.84
N ILE A 108 -5.27 19.29 2.29
CA ILE A 108 -5.51 18.48 1.10
C ILE A 108 -6.56 17.39 1.38
N ARG A 109 -6.55 16.78 2.58
CA ARG A 109 -7.52 15.75 2.98
C ARG A 109 -8.96 16.23 3.06
N GLU A 110 -9.20 17.54 3.13
CA GLU A 110 -10.55 18.08 3.01
C GLU A 110 -11.14 17.92 1.60
N TYR A 111 -10.29 17.71 0.58
CA TYR A 111 -10.69 17.70 -0.83
C TYR A 111 -10.31 16.42 -1.57
N SER A 112 -9.40 15.59 -1.02
CA SER A 112 -8.86 14.42 -1.71
C SER A 112 -8.46 13.30 -0.77
N ASP A 113 -8.90 12.08 -1.11
CA ASP A 113 -8.43 10.81 -0.49
C ASP A 113 -7.24 10.22 -1.24
N ALA A 114 -6.64 10.93 -2.20
CA ALA A 114 -5.47 10.46 -2.93
C ALA A 114 -4.33 10.10 -1.97
N PRO A 115 -3.64 8.98 -2.17
CA PRO A 115 -2.50 8.62 -1.35
C PRO A 115 -1.42 9.70 -1.37
N ILE A 116 -0.85 9.98 -0.18
CA ILE A 116 0.19 11.00 0.00
C ILE A 116 1.48 10.31 0.43
N PHE A 117 2.53 10.52 -0.36
CA PHE A 117 3.90 10.10 -0.07
C PHE A 117 4.69 11.31 0.39
N PHE A 118 5.13 11.30 1.65
CA PHE A 118 5.98 12.37 2.15
C PHE A 118 7.44 12.20 1.73
N LEU A 119 8.03 13.30 1.27
CA LEU A 119 9.48 13.45 1.20
C LEU A 119 9.93 14.17 2.48
N THR A 120 10.90 13.63 3.21
CA THR A 120 11.33 14.21 4.49
C THR A 120 12.83 14.17 4.66
N ALA A 121 13.42 15.24 5.18
CA ALA A 121 14.80 15.19 5.64
C ALA A 121 14.91 14.23 6.85
N ARG A 122 16.08 13.60 7.03
CA ARG A 122 16.38 12.76 8.20
C ARG A 122 16.41 13.63 9.46
N SER A 123 15.27 13.92 10.00
CA SER A 123 15.12 14.62 11.25
C SER A 123 14.69 13.66 12.36
N SER A 124 14.83 14.10 13.62
CA SER A 124 14.63 13.29 14.81
C SER A 124 13.31 12.49 14.82
N ASP A 125 13.26 11.41 15.58
CA ASP A 125 12.05 10.57 15.73
C ASP A 125 10.81 11.37 16.20
N ALA A 126 11.00 12.53 16.83
CA ALA A 126 9.92 13.42 17.26
C ALA A 126 9.20 14.12 16.08
N ASP A 127 9.95 14.57 15.07
CA ASP A 127 9.37 15.20 13.87
C ASP A 127 8.63 14.18 13.00
N LYS A 128 9.14 12.95 12.96
CA LYS A 128 8.45 11.82 12.33
C LYS A 128 7.10 11.53 13.00
N LEU A 129 7.05 11.53 14.33
CA LEU A 129 5.83 11.27 15.09
C LEU A 129 4.75 12.32 14.86
N SER A 130 5.10 13.60 14.69
CA SER A 130 4.13 14.67 14.38
C SER A 130 3.53 14.52 12.98
N GLY A 131 4.35 14.19 11.98
CA GLY A 131 3.88 13.93 10.61
C GLY A 131 3.04 12.66 10.46
N PHE A 132 3.25 11.71 11.33
CA PHE A 132 2.57 10.44 11.35
C PHE A 132 1.07 10.53 11.73
N ALA A 133 0.70 11.52 12.53
CA ALA A 133 -0.70 11.76 12.87
C ALA A 133 -1.55 12.21 11.68
N VAL A 134 -0.95 12.79 10.64
CA VAL A 134 -1.64 13.55 9.59
C VAL A 134 -2.17 12.70 8.40
N GLY A 135 -1.86 11.39 8.32
CA GLY A 135 -2.54 10.56 7.31
C GLY A 135 -1.77 10.26 6.01
N ALA A 136 -0.44 10.33 6.01
CA ALA A 136 0.36 9.88 4.87
C ALA A 136 0.33 8.35 4.68
N ASP A 137 0.47 7.92 3.45
CA ASP A 137 0.45 6.51 3.05
C ASP A 137 1.87 5.92 2.94
N ASP A 138 2.88 6.75 2.63
CA ASP A 138 4.30 6.34 2.64
C ASP A 138 5.23 7.52 3.01
N TYR A 139 6.46 7.20 3.44
CA TYR A 139 7.49 8.15 3.84
C TYR A 139 8.80 7.80 3.17
N ILE A 140 9.40 8.78 2.50
CA ILE A 140 10.67 8.63 1.79
C ILE A 140 11.65 9.66 2.35
N THR A 141 12.76 9.18 2.88
CA THR A 141 13.79 10.06 3.47
C THR A 141 14.70 10.66 2.40
N LYS A 142 14.91 12.00 2.44
CA LYS A 142 15.93 12.67 1.65
C LYS A 142 17.33 12.43 2.31
N PRO A 143 18.39 12.10 1.53
CA PRO A 143 18.38 11.90 0.08
C PRO A 143 17.80 10.55 -0.32
N PHE A 144 17.01 10.53 -1.41
CA PHE A 144 16.35 9.31 -1.91
C PHE A 144 16.80 8.98 -3.33
N ASN A 145 16.62 7.74 -3.73
CA ASN A 145 16.78 7.32 -5.12
C ASN A 145 15.48 7.58 -5.89
N PRO A 146 15.49 8.42 -6.97
CA PRO A 146 14.28 8.71 -7.73
C PRO A 146 13.65 7.49 -8.40
N LEU A 147 14.44 6.47 -8.76
CA LEU A 147 13.94 5.20 -9.30
C LEU A 147 13.20 4.40 -8.22
N GLU A 148 13.66 4.47 -6.97
CA GLU A 148 12.96 3.87 -5.84
C GLU A 148 11.60 4.54 -5.63
N LEU A 149 11.54 5.89 -5.62
CA LEU A 149 10.29 6.62 -5.53
C LEU A 149 9.32 6.23 -6.65
N ALA A 150 9.78 6.16 -7.89
CA ALA A 150 8.96 5.75 -9.02
C ALA A 150 8.44 4.31 -8.88
N ALA A 151 9.27 3.37 -8.38
CA ALA A 151 8.86 2.00 -8.11
C ALA A 151 7.78 1.93 -7.01
N ARG A 152 7.90 2.74 -5.95
CA ARG A 152 6.92 2.88 -4.87
C ARG A 152 5.58 3.40 -5.40
N ILE A 153 5.60 4.48 -6.17
CA ILE A 153 4.42 5.06 -6.82
C ILE A 153 3.73 4.00 -7.69
N ARG A 154 4.49 3.31 -8.55
CA ARG A 154 3.96 2.28 -9.45
C ARG A 154 3.31 1.13 -8.69
N ALA A 155 3.95 0.62 -7.64
CA ALA A 155 3.42 -0.46 -6.82
C ALA A 155 2.11 -0.05 -6.14
N HIS A 156 2.04 1.17 -5.60
CA HIS A 156 0.85 1.70 -4.96
C HIS A 156 -0.32 1.86 -5.94
N LEU A 157 -0.10 2.55 -7.06
CA LEU A 157 -1.12 2.76 -8.10
C LEU A 157 -1.61 1.42 -8.68
N LYS A 158 -0.70 0.50 -8.99
CA LYS A 158 -1.07 -0.84 -9.49
C LYS A 158 -2.01 -1.55 -8.53
N ARG A 159 -1.78 -1.45 -7.24
CA ARG A 159 -2.59 -2.09 -6.21
C ARG A 159 -3.95 -1.44 -6.07
N THR A 160 -4.01 -0.11 -6.05
CA THR A 160 -5.27 0.66 -6.02
C THR A 160 -6.19 0.28 -7.19
N TYR A 161 -5.62 0.05 -8.37
CA TYR A 161 -6.38 -0.39 -9.54
C TYR A 161 -6.71 -1.90 -9.54
N GLN A 162 -5.98 -2.74 -8.78
CA GLN A 162 -6.21 -4.19 -8.69
C GLN A 162 -7.18 -4.60 -7.58
N SER A 163 -7.23 -3.88 -6.47
CA SER A 163 -8.03 -4.23 -5.29
C SER A 163 -9.54 -4.25 -5.53
N LYS A 164 -10.01 -3.71 -6.65
CA LYS A 164 -11.43 -3.80 -7.08
C LYS A 164 -11.86 -5.18 -7.57
N GLU A 165 -10.94 -6.13 -7.80
CA GLU A 165 -11.28 -7.42 -8.46
C GLU A 165 -11.05 -8.67 -7.58
N THR A 166 -10.44 -8.57 -6.39
CA THR A 166 -10.03 -9.75 -5.59
C THR A 166 -10.40 -9.69 -4.12
N SER A 167 -11.49 -9.05 -3.76
CA SER A 167 -11.97 -9.07 -2.37
C SER A 167 -12.52 -10.46 -2.06
N SER A 168 -11.90 -11.17 -1.10
CA SER A 168 -12.51 -12.34 -0.48
C SER A 168 -13.83 -11.93 0.18
N ASN A 169 -14.89 -12.71 0.02
CA ASN A 169 -16.20 -12.47 0.68
C ASN A 169 -16.14 -12.71 2.20
N GLN A 170 -14.95 -12.68 2.79
CA GLN A 170 -14.74 -12.99 4.18
C GLN A 170 -14.85 -11.74 5.04
N THR A 171 -15.80 -11.72 5.95
CA THR A 171 -15.88 -10.73 7.03
C THR A 171 -15.18 -11.27 8.27
N TYR A 172 -14.33 -10.47 8.89
CA TYR A 172 -13.62 -10.80 10.12
C TYR A 172 -14.34 -10.13 11.30
N THR A 173 -14.82 -10.94 12.25
CA THR A 173 -15.52 -10.46 13.44
C THR A 173 -14.76 -10.84 14.69
N TYR A 174 -14.43 -9.85 15.50
CA TYR A 174 -13.75 -9.96 16.78
C TYR A 174 -14.59 -9.29 17.88
N ASP A 175 -14.19 -9.44 19.13
CA ASP A 175 -14.94 -8.91 20.28
C ASP A 175 -15.20 -7.39 20.21
N TYR A 176 -14.23 -6.62 19.72
CA TYR A 176 -14.31 -5.15 19.72
C TYR A 176 -14.52 -4.53 18.34
N PHE A 177 -14.18 -5.25 17.26
CA PHE A 177 -14.35 -4.73 15.90
C PHE A 177 -14.77 -5.80 14.88
N THR A 178 -15.41 -5.34 13.81
CA THR A 178 -15.74 -6.13 12.62
C THR A 178 -15.12 -5.46 11.40
N PHE A 179 -14.47 -6.23 10.54
CA PHE A 179 -13.83 -5.77 9.32
C PHE A 179 -14.33 -6.53 8.10
N SER A 180 -14.85 -5.79 7.11
CA SER A 180 -15.26 -6.30 5.81
C SER A 180 -14.35 -5.77 4.71
N PRO A 181 -13.37 -6.55 4.21
CA PRO A 181 -12.49 -6.13 3.12
C PRO A 181 -13.26 -5.77 1.84
N GLN A 182 -14.34 -6.52 1.55
CA GLN A 182 -15.14 -6.33 0.35
C GLN A 182 -15.81 -4.96 0.31
N ASN A 183 -16.31 -4.51 1.45
CA ASN A 183 -16.99 -3.22 1.57
C ASN A 183 -16.04 -2.09 1.93
N ALA A 184 -14.74 -2.40 2.16
CA ALA A 184 -13.75 -1.50 2.75
C ALA A 184 -14.26 -0.85 4.06
N GLU A 185 -14.96 -1.63 4.88
CA GLU A 185 -15.67 -1.16 6.06
C GLU A 185 -15.05 -1.72 7.35
N LEU A 186 -14.78 -0.85 8.29
CA LEU A 186 -14.36 -1.16 9.65
C LEU A 186 -15.40 -0.62 10.63
N ILE A 187 -15.95 -1.51 11.46
CA ILE A 187 -16.88 -1.17 12.55
C ILE A 187 -16.17 -1.45 13.86
N VAL A 188 -16.10 -0.48 14.76
CA VAL A 188 -15.46 -0.57 16.07
C VAL A 188 -16.42 -0.10 17.13
N GLY A 189 -16.67 -0.94 18.15
CA GLY A 189 -17.65 -0.61 19.20
C GLY A 189 -19.07 -0.38 18.66
N GLY A 190 -19.40 -0.90 17.48
CA GLY A 190 -20.70 -0.73 16.82
C GLY A 190 -20.78 0.49 15.87
N GLU A 191 -19.74 1.30 15.77
CA GLU A 191 -19.71 2.49 14.91
C GLU A 191 -18.76 2.31 13.72
N ALA A 192 -19.15 2.83 12.54
CA ALA A 192 -18.30 2.81 11.35
C ALA A 192 -17.11 3.78 11.51
N VAL A 193 -15.90 3.29 11.30
CA VAL A 193 -14.67 4.07 11.47
C VAL A 193 -14.00 4.28 10.12
N ALA A 194 -13.79 5.55 9.75
CA ALA A 194 -13.08 5.89 8.54
C ALA A 194 -11.61 5.47 8.61
N CYS A 195 -11.17 4.74 7.58
CA CYS A 195 -9.79 4.27 7.42
C CYS A 195 -9.30 4.50 6.00
N SER A 196 -8.01 4.81 5.85
CA SER A 196 -7.38 4.83 4.53
C SER A 196 -7.31 3.41 3.95
N ALA A 197 -7.29 3.30 2.63
CA ALA A 197 -7.15 2.02 1.93
C ALA A 197 -5.90 1.24 2.41
N GLN A 198 -4.81 1.96 2.70
CA GLN A 198 -3.55 1.38 3.18
C GLN A 198 -3.70 0.76 4.59
N LEU A 199 -4.43 1.42 5.50
CA LEU A 199 -4.70 0.86 6.83
C LEU A 199 -5.60 -0.38 6.74
N LEU A 200 -6.61 -0.39 5.86
CA LEU A 200 -7.47 -1.55 5.66
C LEU A 200 -6.69 -2.74 5.07
N GLN A 201 -5.75 -2.49 4.14
CA GLN A 201 -4.87 -3.54 3.61
C GLN A 201 -3.94 -4.11 4.68
N LEU A 202 -3.41 -3.27 5.56
CA LEU A 202 -2.60 -3.71 6.70
C LEU A 202 -3.41 -4.56 7.66
N LEU A 203 -4.64 -4.13 7.99
CA LEU A 203 -5.55 -4.90 8.83
C LEU A 203 -5.90 -6.24 8.20
N GLN A 204 -6.23 -6.25 6.90
CA GLN A 204 -6.52 -7.48 6.17
C GLN A 204 -5.35 -8.46 6.26
N TYR A 205 -4.13 -7.98 6.03
CA TYR A 205 -2.94 -8.82 6.09
C TYR A 205 -2.75 -9.46 7.46
N PHE A 206 -3.03 -8.74 8.55
CA PHE A 206 -3.03 -9.29 9.90
C PHE A 206 -4.16 -10.31 10.14
N CYS A 207 -5.37 -10.01 9.68
CA CYS A 207 -6.50 -10.94 9.81
C CYS A 207 -6.29 -12.25 9.04
N GLU A 208 -5.58 -12.22 7.92
CA GLU A 208 -5.20 -13.41 7.14
C GLU A 208 -4.07 -14.22 7.78
N HIS A 209 -3.31 -13.65 8.74
CA HIS A 209 -2.16 -14.30 9.38
C HIS A 209 -2.26 -14.23 10.93
N PRO A 210 -3.34 -14.77 11.54
CA PRO A 210 -3.53 -14.72 12.97
C PRO A 210 -2.46 -15.52 13.70
N ASN A 211 -1.98 -14.99 14.83
CA ASN A 211 -0.97 -15.59 15.71
C ASN A 211 0.43 -15.77 15.09
N VAL A 212 0.65 -15.32 13.84
CA VAL A 212 1.96 -15.36 13.19
C VAL A 212 2.73 -14.10 13.52
N VAL A 213 4.03 -14.23 13.81
CA VAL A 213 4.93 -13.08 13.95
C VAL A 213 5.37 -12.64 12.55
N LEU A 214 5.03 -11.41 12.19
CA LEU A 214 5.36 -10.81 10.90
C LEU A 214 6.46 -9.77 11.11
N SER A 215 7.57 -9.90 10.40
CA SER A 215 8.63 -8.90 10.45
C SER A 215 8.17 -7.59 9.77
N LYS A 216 8.84 -6.47 10.09
CA LYS A 216 8.54 -5.19 9.45
C LYS A 216 8.74 -5.26 7.93
N ASP A 217 9.78 -5.96 7.47
CA ASP A 217 10.05 -6.14 6.05
C ASP A 217 8.96 -6.95 5.35
N GLN A 218 8.52 -8.06 5.95
CA GLN A 218 7.40 -8.86 5.42
C GLN A 218 6.11 -8.05 5.33
N ILE A 219 5.78 -7.29 6.37
CA ILE A 219 4.62 -6.40 6.38
C ILE A 219 4.75 -5.36 5.26
N TYR A 220 5.93 -4.71 5.16
CA TYR A 220 6.17 -3.68 4.18
C TYR A 220 6.05 -4.22 2.74
N GLU A 221 6.77 -5.30 2.42
CA GLU A 221 6.72 -5.93 1.10
C GLU A 221 5.30 -6.35 0.71
N LYS A 222 4.55 -6.91 1.67
CA LYS A 222 3.21 -7.40 1.38
C LYS A 222 2.19 -6.28 1.25
N VAL A 223 2.24 -5.28 2.13
CA VAL A 223 1.25 -4.20 2.20
C VAL A 223 1.61 -3.04 1.26
N TRP A 224 2.89 -2.75 1.02
CA TRP A 224 3.36 -1.72 0.09
C TRP A 224 3.79 -2.27 -1.28
N GLY A 225 4.10 -3.58 -1.40
CA GLY A 225 4.26 -4.29 -2.67
C GLY A 225 5.61 -4.15 -3.36
N TYR A 226 6.62 -3.71 -2.65
CA TYR A 226 8.01 -3.69 -3.11
C TYR A 226 8.96 -3.94 -1.93
N PRO A 227 10.23 -4.36 -2.19
CA PRO A 227 11.17 -4.69 -1.14
C PRO A 227 11.41 -3.52 -0.18
N SER A 228 11.56 -3.83 1.10
CA SER A 228 11.98 -2.84 2.10
C SER A 228 13.43 -2.45 1.86
N TYR A 229 13.68 -1.15 1.65
CA TYR A 229 15.05 -0.62 1.55
C TYR A 229 15.61 -0.14 2.90
N GLY A 230 15.14 -0.75 4.00
CA GLY A 230 15.67 -0.52 5.34
C GLY A 230 15.03 0.63 6.12
N ASP A 231 14.11 1.41 5.55
CA ASP A 231 13.32 2.38 6.30
C ASP A 231 11.95 1.81 6.70
N ASN A 232 11.95 1.11 7.83
CA ASN A 232 10.76 0.45 8.37
C ASN A 232 9.87 1.38 9.23
N ASN A 233 10.11 2.70 9.19
CA ASN A 233 9.34 3.66 9.97
C ASN A 233 7.88 3.73 9.49
N THR A 234 7.65 3.61 8.18
CA THR A 234 6.30 3.56 7.58
C THR A 234 5.42 2.49 8.23
N VAL A 235 5.96 1.27 8.45
CA VAL A 235 5.22 0.19 9.12
C VAL A 235 4.87 0.57 10.55
N MET A 236 5.85 1.09 11.33
CA MET A 236 5.64 1.45 12.74
C MET A 236 4.50 2.46 12.91
N VAL A 237 4.43 3.40 11.99
CA VAL A 237 3.42 4.45 11.98
C VAL A 237 2.04 3.91 11.67
N HIS A 238 1.94 3.10 10.64
CA HIS A 238 0.67 2.50 10.28
C HIS A 238 0.19 1.52 11.35
N ILE A 239 1.09 0.80 12.02
CA ILE A 239 0.76 -0.01 13.21
C ILE A 239 0.18 0.88 14.31
N ARG A 240 0.81 2.02 14.61
CA ARG A 240 0.29 2.95 15.61
C ARG A 240 -1.11 3.45 15.26
N LYS A 241 -1.30 3.94 14.02
CA LYS A 241 -2.62 4.39 13.53
C LYS A 241 -3.66 3.29 13.58
N LEU A 242 -3.29 2.07 13.20
CA LEU A 242 -4.20 0.94 13.23
C LEU A 242 -4.62 0.61 14.66
N ARG A 243 -3.68 0.65 15.62
CA ARG A 243 -3.98 0.50 17.04
C ARG A 243 -4.94 1.58 17.54
N GLU A 244 -4.72 2.85 17.16
CA GLU A 244 -5.62 3.97 17.50
C GLU A 244 -7.06 3.74 17.00
N LYS A 245 -7.26 2.88 16.00
CA LYS A 245 -8.58 2.53 15.46
C LYS A 245 -9.20 1.30 16.11
N ILE A 246 -8.43 0.22 16.33
CA ILE A 246 -8.99 -1.08 16.68
C ILE A 246 -8.70 -1.55 18.12
N GLU A 247 -7.82 -0.87 18.86
CA GLU A 247 -7.52 -1.19 20.26
C GLU A 247 -8.38 -0.36 21.20
N ARG A 248 -8.75 -0.93 22.33
CA ARG A 248 -9.41 -0.16 23.42
C ARG A 248 -8.44 0.80 24.08
N ASP A 249 -7.18 0.40 24.26
CA ASP A 249 -6.06 1.22 24.69
C ASP A 249 -4.88 1.03 23.73
N PRO A 250 -4.62 1.99 22.83
CA PRO A 250 -3.50 1.90 21.87
C PRO A 250 -2.12 1.80 22.53
N SER A 251 -1.99 2.23 23.80
CA SER A 251 -0.73 2.17 24.56
C SER A 251 -0.48 0.77 25.14
N ASN A 252 -1.56 0.00 25.38
CA ASN A 252 -1.53 -1.38 25.84
C ASN A 252 -2.28 -2.29 24.83
N PRO A 253 -1.73 -2.48 23.61
CA PRO A 253 -2.43 -3.16 22.54
C PRO A 253 -2.63 -4.65 22.82
N GLU A 254 -3.85 -5.13 22.60
CA GLU A 254 -4.24 -6.52 22.81
C GLU A 254 -4.30 -7.28 21.47
N TYR A 255 -4.77 -6.64 20.38
CA TYR A 255 -4.88 -7.25 19.06
C TYR A 255 -3.54 -7.24 18.30
N ILE A 256 -2.88 -6.10 18.20
CA ILE A 256 -1.60 -5.99 17.48
C ILE A 256 -0.46 -5.82 18.48
N VAL A 257 0.13 -6.92 18.90
CA VAL A 257 1.21 -6.91 19.90
C VAL A 257 2.58 -6.80 19.26
N THR A 258 3.50 -6.06 19.90
CA THR A 258 4.89 -5.99 19.48
C THR A 258 5.66 -7.19 20.03
N VAL A 259 6.33 -7.93 19.12
CA VAL A 259 7.30 -8.96 19.48
C VAL A 259 8.69 -8.37 19.34
N ARG A 260 9.32 -8.01 20.48
CA ARG A 260 10.60 -7.29 20.49
C ARG A 260 11.67 -7.98 19.64
N GLY A 261 12.32 -7.21 18.78
CA GLY A 261 13.36 -7.69 17.88
C GLY A 261 12.87 -8.49 16.65
N LEU A 262 11.58 -8.87 16.58
CA LEU A 262 11.05 -9.71 15.51
C LEU A 262 10.00 -9.01 14.65
N GLY A 263 9.12 -8.18 15.24
CA GLY A 263 8.05 -7.52 14.48
C GLY A 263 6.73 -7.43 15.24
N TYR A 264 5.63 -7.78 14.58
CA TYR A 264 4.27 -7.67 15.12
C TYR A 264 3.50 -8.97 14.95
N ARG A 265 2.56 -9.21 15.86
CA ARG A 265 1.67 -10.37 15.83
C ARG A 265 0.24 -9.94 16.11
N PHE A 266 -0.70 -10.42 15.31
CA PHE A 266 -2.12 -10.22 15.51
C PHE A 266 -2.70 -11.36 16.37
N ILE A 267 -3.42 -11.00 17.41
CA ILE A 267 -4.10 -11.93 18.33
C ILE A 267 -5.62 -11.72 18.15
N PRO A 268 -6.34 -12.63 17.46
CA PRO A 268 -7.76 -12.45 17.14
C PRO A 268 -8.69 -12.44 18.36
N ASN A 269 -8.33 -13.20 19.39
CA ASN A 269 -9.08 -13.28 20.64
C ASN A 269 -8.10 -13.08 21.78
N PRO A 270 -7.82 -11.83 22.17
CA PRO A 270 -6.93 -11.56 23.29
C PRO A 270 -7.57 -12.15 24.58
N GLU A 271 -6.94 -13.19 25.11
CA GLU A 271 -7.40 -13.81 26.34
C GLU A 271 -7.15 -12.90 27.53
N GLY A 272 -8.22 -12.60 28.25
CA GLY A 272 -8.17 -12.34 29.66
C GLY A 272 -7.82 -10.93 30.12
N LYS A 273 -8.85 -10.16 30.26
CA LYS A 273 -9.20 -9.51 31.52
C LYS A 273 -10.72 -9.42 31.58
N ARG A 274 -11.38 -10.55 31.82
CA ARG A 274 -12.69 -10.51 32.47
C ARG A 274 -12.44 -10.01 33.90
N SER A 275 -12.71 -8.74 34.13
CA SER A 275 -12.87 -8.19 35.46
C SER A 275 -14.13 -8.76 36.09
#